data_4233965a0c9f475403cc5444d373efb6
#
_entry.id   4233965a0c9f475403cc5444d373efb6
#
_cell.length_a   1.000
_cell.length_b   1.000
_cell.length_c   1.000
_cell.angle_alpha   90.00
_cell.angle_beta   90.00
_cell.angle_gamma   90.00
#
_symmetry.space_group_name_H-M   'P 1'
#
loop_
_entity.id
_entity.type
_entity.pdbx_description
1 polymer ?
#
loop_
_entity_poly.entity_id
_entity_poly.type
_entity_poly.pdbx_seq_one_letter_code
_entity_poly.pdbx_strand_id
1 'polypeptide(L)'
;MTILIEIPDTVARAIRIPRKEQQRQLKIELAVGLYAQGILSFGKSSELAEMTLLEFGVFLGKRNIPRQYDENDLQDDVAYASGQ
;
A
#
# COMPACT_ATOMS: atom_id res chain seq x y z
N MET A 1 6.29 0.24 16.62
CA MET A 1 7.32 1.09 15.99
C MET A 1 6.72 1.80 14.78
N THR A 2 6.98 3.07 14.66
CA THR A 2 6.49 3.87 13.53
C THR A 2 7.68 4.34 12.70
N ILE A 3 7.55 4.21 11.39
CA ILE A 3 8.61 4.65 10.47
C ILE A 3 8.20 5.99 9.86
N LEU A 4 9.07 6.98 10.01
CA LEU A 4 8.88 8.29 9.40
C LEU A 4 9.87 8.46 8.26
N ILE A 5 9.38 8.90 7.12
CA ILE A 5 10.22 9.09 5.94
C ILE A 5 10.28 10.58 5.63
N GLU A 6 11.49 11.11 5.53
CA GLU A 6 11.69 12.50 5.13
C GLU A 6 11.81 12.59 3.62
N ILE A 7 11.01 13.45 3.03
CA ILE A 7 11.12 13.74 1.61
C ILE A 7 11.68 15.16 1.48
N PRO A 8 12.80 15.33 0.76
CA PRO A 8 13.37 16.66 0.62
C PRO A 8 12.37 17.66 0.07
N ASP A 9 12.46 18.89 0.54
CA ASP A 9 11.50 19.93 0.22
C ASP A 9 11.38 20.17 -1.30
N THR A 10 12.51 20.14 -1.99
CA THR A 10 12.50 20.32 -3.44
C THR A 10 11.75 19.23 -4.17
N VAL A 11 11.85 17.99 -3.66
CA VAL A 11 11.14 16.85 -4.22
C VAL A 11 9.65 16.94 -3.89
N ALA A 12 9.36 17.27 -2.63
CA ALA A 12 7.96 17.37 -2.18
C ALA A 12 7.19 18.39 -3.01
N ARG A 13 7.81 19.50 -3.35
CA ARG A 13 7.16 20.53 -4.16
C ARG A 13 6.94 20.10 -5.60
N ALA A 14 7.73 19.15 -6.07
CA ALA A 14 7.61 18.65 -7.44
C ALA A 14 6.53 17.60 -7.60
N ILE A 15 6.02 17.06 -6.49
CA ILE A 15 4.99 16.03 -6.54
C ILE A 15 3.68 16.65 -6.99
N ARG A 16 3.12 16.10 -8.07
CA ARG A 16 1.90 16.63 -8.68
C ARG A 16 0.65 15.98 -8.07
N ILE A 17 0.51 16.13 -6.77
CA ILE A 17 -0.65 15.64 -6.02
C ILE A 17 -1.10 16.79 -5.13
N PRO A 18 -2.41 17.09 -5.07
CA PRO A 18 -2.91 18.15 -4.18
C PRO A 18 -2.43 17.92 -2.74
N ARG A 19 -2.03 18.98 -2.08
CA ARG A 19 -1.44 18.92 -0.76
C ARG A 19 -2.29 18.13 0.25
N LYS A 20 -3.59 18.26 0.17
CA LYS A 20 -4.52 17.57 1.07
C LYS A 20 -4.46 16.06 0.92
N GLU A 21 -4.13 15.59 -0.27
CA GLU A 21 -4.14 14.17 -0.59
C GLU A 21 -2.76 13.55 -0.65
N GLN A 22 -1.73 14.38 -0.52
CA GLN A 22 -0.36 13.97 -0.76
C GLN A 22 0.06 12.80 0.12
N GLN A 23 -0.18 12.92 1.42
CA GLN A 23 0.23 11.88 2.36
C GLN A 23 -0.49 10.56 2.08
N ARG A 24 -1.78 10.62 1.85
CA ARG A 24 -2.57 9.42 1.56
C ARG A 24 -2.14 8.78 0.25
N GLN A 25 -1.99 9.55 -0.80
CA GLN A 25 -1.59 9.04 -2.10
C GLN A 25 -0.19 8.43 -2.05
N LEU A 26 0.73 9.05 -1.33
CA LEU A 26 2.07 8.52 -1.20
C LEU A 26 2.09 7.19 -0.45
N LYS A 27 1.24 7.04 0.56
CA LYS A 27 1.11 5.75 1.26
C LYS A 27 0.60 4.66 0.33
N ILE A 28 -0.36 5.00 -0.53
CA ILE A 28 -0.90 4.04 -1.50
C ILE A 28 0.18 3.62 -2.48
N GLU A 29 0.93 4.58 -3.02
CA GLU A 29 2.00 4.25 -3.96
C GLU A 29 3.08 3.42 -3.31
N LEU A 30 3.41 3.73 -2.06
CA LEU A 30 4.39 2.93 -1.31
C LEU A 30 3.89 1.51 -1.12
N ALA A 31 2.63 1.35 -0.72
CA ALA A 31 2.05 0.03 -0.50
C ALA A 31 2.06 -0.79 -1.78
N VAL A 32 1.69 -0.19 -2.89
CA VAL A 32 1.69 -0.86 -4.19
C VAL A 32 3.10 -1.28 -4.59
N GLY A 33 4.06 -0.38 -4.44
CA GLY A 33 5.45 -0.68 -4.78
C GLY A 33 6.04 -1.79 -3.96
N LEU A 34 5.81 -1.76 -2.66
CA LEU A 34 6.33 -2.79 -1.76
C LEU A 34 5.68 -4.14 -2.05
N TYR A 35 4.39 -4.14 -2.32
CA TYR A 35 3.70 -5.37 -2.65
C TYR A 35 4.20 -5.94 -3.99
N ALA A 36 4.31 -5.10 -5.00
CA ALA A 36 4.72 -5.53 -6.33
C ALA A 36 6.11 -6.16 -6.33
N GLN A 37 6.98 -5.72 -5.42
CA GLN A 37 8.34 -6.26 -5.29
C GLN A 37 8.44 -7.43 -4.34
N GLY A 38 7.33 -7.85 -3.74
CA GLY A 38 7.33 -8.96 -2.81
C GLY A 38 7.92 -8.63 -1.45
N ILE A 39 8.05 -7.34 -1.14
CA ILE A 39 8.63 -6.90 0.14
C ILE A 39 7.57 -6.92 1.24
N LEU A 40 6.33 -6.67 0.89
CA LEU A 40 5.24 -6.57 1.85
C LEU A 40 4.06 -7.43 1.39
N SER A 41 3.41 -8.11 2.33
CA SER A 41 2.28 -8.98 2.02
C SER A 41 1.07 -8.19 1.53
N PHE A 42 0.13 -8.89 0.92
CA PHE A 42 -1.11 -8.27 0.44
C PHE A 42 -1.88 -7.62 1.59
N GLY A 43 -2.04 -8.33 2.70
CA GLY A 43 -2.77 -7.83 3.85
C GLY A 43 -2.13 -6.58 4.45
N LYS A 44 -0.83 -6.62 4.64
CA LYS A 44 -0.12 -5.48 5.20
C LYS A 44 -0.06 -4.30 4.23
N SER A 45 0.02 -4.58 2.94
CA SER A 45 -0.04 -3.51 1.93
C SER A 45 -1.39 -2.82 1.94
N SER A 46 -2.48 -3.59 2.05
CA SER A 46 -3.82 -3.02 2.17
C SER A 46 -3.92 -2.11 3.39
N GLU A 47 -3.38 -2.57 4.50
CA GLU A 47 -3.38 -1.81 5.75
C GLU A 47 -2.61 -0.50 5.59
N LEU A 48 -1.45 -0.54 4.97
CA LEU A 48 -0.64 0.66 4.72
C LEU A 48 -1.38 1.64 3.82
N ALA A 49 -2.07 1.14 2.81
CA ALA A 49 -2.85 1.96 1.89
C ALA A 49 -4.16 2.46 2.51
N GLU A 50 -4.48 1.99 3.72
CA GLU A 50 -5.74 2.32 4.41
C GLU A 50 -6.96 1.90 3.58
N MET A 51 -6.85 0.74 2.97
CA MET A 51 -7.89 0.14 2.16
C MET A 51 -8.29 -1.21 2.73
N THR A 52 -9.51 -1.63 2.42
CA THR A 52 -9.91 -3.01 2.72
C THR A 52 -9.17 -3.93 1.74
N LEU A 53 -9.17 -5.23 2.04
CA LEU A 53 -8.56 -6.21 1.14
C LEU A 53 -9.20 -6.16 -0.25
N LEU A 54 -10.51 -6.03 -0.28
CA LEU A 54 -11.23 -5.95 -1.56
C LEU A 54 -10.86 -4.70 -2.33
N GLU A 55 -10.84 -3.55 -1.65
CA GLU A 55 -10.50 -2.29 -2.29
C GLU A 55 -9.09 -2.33 -2.88
N PHE A 56 -8.17 -2.87 -2.12
CA PHE A 56 -6.78 -2.95 -2.58
C PHE A 56 -6.65 -3.89 -3.78
N GLY A 57 -7.35 -5.02 -3.73
CA GLY A 57 -7.36 -5.96 -4.86
C GLY A 57 -7.90 -5.33 -6.13
N VAL A 58 -9.00 -4.58 -6.03
CA VAL A 58 -9.57 -3.87 -7.17
C VAL A 58 -8.58 -2.81 -7.70
N PHE A 59 -7.95 -2.09 -6.77
CA PHE A 59 -6.97 -1.07 -7.13
C PHE A 59 -5.81 -1.67 -7.93
N LEU A 60 -5.27 -2.80 -7.45
CA LEU A 60 -4.19 -3.49 -8.17
C LEU A 60 -4.63 -3.97 -9.54
N GLY A 61 -5.87 -4.47 -9.63
CA GLY A 61 -6.41 -4.92 -10.91
C GLY A 61 -6.49 -3.80 -11.93
N LYS A 62 -6.89 -2.61 -11.50
CA LYS A 62 -6.96 -1.45 -12.38
C LYS A 62 -5.59 -1.02 -12.89
N ARG A 63 -4.54 -1.32 -12.14
CA ARG A 63 -3.17 -1.00 -12.53
C ARG A 63 -2.47 -2.16 -13.20
N ASN A 64 -3.18 -3.25 -13.44
CA ASN A 64 -2.63 -4.46 -14.06
C ASN A 64 -1.44 -5.03 -13.27
N ILE A 65 -1.52 -4.95 -11.95
CA ILE A 65 -0.51 -5.53 -11.07
C ILE A 65 -1.00 -6.90 -10.64
N PRO A 66 -0.27 -7.98 -10.98
CA PRO A 66 -0.72 -9.32 -10.62
C PRO A 66 -0.75 -9.51 -9.11
N ARG A 67 -1.78 -10.17 -8.63
CA ARG A 67 -1.87 -10.52 -7.23
C ARG A 67 -0.99 -11.75 -7.00
N GLN A 68 -0.08 -11.62 -6.06
CA GLN A 68 0.84 -12.69 -5.71
C GLN A 68 0.40 -13.31 -4.39
N TYR A 69 0.27 -14.61 -4.38
CA TYR A 69 -0.07 -15.35 -3.18
C TYR A 69 1.06 -16.27 -2.80
N ASP A 70 1.45 -16.24 -1.54
CA ASP A 70 2.19 -17.31 -0.94
C ASP A 70 1.52 -17.63 0.40
N GLU A 71 2.06 -18.59 1.12
CA GLU A 71 1.46 -19.03 2.38
C GLU A 71 1.42 -17.90 3.40
N ASN A 72 2.46 -17.08 3.45
CA ASN A 72 2.53 -15.97 4.39
C ASN A 72 1.51 -14.90 4.05
N ASP A 73 1.36 -14.58 2.77
CA ASP A 73 0.38 -13.60 2.33
C ASP A 73 -1.03 -14.04 2.70
N LEU A 74 -1.33 -15.31 2.50
CA LEU A 74 -2.64 -15.85 2.81
C LEU A 74 -2.92 -15.76 4.30
N GLN A 75 -1.94 -16.07 5.15
CA GLN A 75 -2.09 -15.96 6.59
C GLN A 75 -2.30 -14.53 7.02
N ASP A 76 -1.56 -13.60 6.45
CA ASP A 76 -1.73 -12.18 6.74
C ASP A 76 -3.10 -11.69 6.34
N ASP A 77 -3.58 -12.11 5.18
CA ASP A 77 -4.91 -11.73 4.71
C ASP A 77 -5.99 -12.21 5.67
N VAL A 78 -5.90 -13.45 6.11
CA VAL A 78 -6.85 -14.02 7.07
C VAL A 78 -6.79 -13.28 8.40
N ALA A 79 -5.58 -13.04 8.91
CA ALA A 79 -5.41 -12.33 10.17
C ALA A 79 -5.96 -10.91 10.09
N TYR A 80 -5.72 -10.24 8.99
CA TYR A 80 -6.23 -8.88 8.79
C TYR A 80 -7.75 -8.86 8.76
N ALA A 81 -8.35 -9.76 7.97
CA ALA A 81 -9.79 -9.83 7.86
C ALA A 81 -10.45 -10.17 9.20
N SER A 82 -9.80 -11.04 9.99
CA SER A 82 -10.33 -11.43 11.30
C SER A 82 -10.18 -10.35 12.34
N GLY A 83 -9.20 -9.48 12.18
CA GLY A 83 -8.92 -8.42 13.13
C GLY A 83 -9.85 -7.22 13.02
N GLN A 84 -10.73 -7.27 12.08
CA GLN A 84 -11.70 -6.20 11.91
C GLN A 84 -12.97 -6.51 12.69
#